data_8ee375e2dc0bd2e5be183ab3b86d35bd
#
_entry.id   8ee375e2dc0bd2e5be183ab3b86d35bd
#
_cell.length_a   1.000
_cell.length_b   1.000
_cell.length_c   1.000
_cell.angle_alpha   90.00
_cell.angle_beta   90.00
_cell.angle_gamma   90.00
#
_symmetry.space_group_name_H-M   'P 1'
#
loop_
_entity.id
_entity.type
_entity.pdbx_description
1 polymer ?
#
loop_
_entity_poly.entity_id
_entity_poly.type
_entity_poly.pdbx_seq_one_letter_code
_entity_poly.pdbx_strand_id
1 'polypeptide(L)'
;MDYPWHSQPLEALLARGDRLPHALLFRGREGIGKLALAEALARALLCESRQPMERACGRCVACMWMEQGSHPDFRRLEPDILSESRDPEEGTDRKPSLEIRIEQVRDISGFIAMTTHRNGPKVVLIHPAESLNVNAANALLKNLEEPPPRTHFLLVAHRWHQLPATIRSRCEQVVPAPPTIAMAREWLARQKLLDADLALAHAGGAPLLAVAFDEDYWRQREVLLKAITQPRFDALASAEAMRDTAPALVVSCLQKWASDLVRHKVTGEVGYNPDYAEVIAATAARLGLVEMVRYLRHLVGLQRIVAHPLNVRLFLEQLLLEYGALLRHAG
;
A
#
# COMPACT_ATOMS: atom_id res chain seq x y z
N MET A 1 11.88 -6.07 10.24
CA MET A 1 13.01 -5.60 9.37
C MET A 1 13.13 -4.11 9.50
N ASP A 2 14.31 -3.59 9.79
CA ASP A 2 14.54 -2.15 9.89
C ASP A 2 15.11 -1.66 8.56
N TYR A 3 14.39 -0.74 7.90
CA TYR A 3 14.87 -0.11 6.67
C TYR A 3 15.73 1.11 7.00
N PRO A 4 16.84 1.37 6.28
CA PRO A 4 17.76 2.47 6.59
C PRO A 4 17.08 3.84 6.67
N TRP A 5 16.05 4.07 5.84
CA TRP A 5 15.29 5.34 5.80
C TRP A 5 14.27 5.49 6.93
N HIS A 6 14.08 4.46 7.79
CA HIS A 6 13.20 4.54 8.96
C HIS A 6 13.90 4.98 10.23
N SER A 7 15.23 5.02 10.25
CA SER A 7 16.00 5.31 11.47
C SER A 7 15.61 6.66 12.06
N GLN A 8 15.70 7.71 11.27
CA GLN A 8 15.38 9.07 11.71
C GLN A 8 13.91 9.26 12.11
N PRO A 9 12.91 8.82 11.33
CA PRO A 9 11.51 8.90 11.73
C PRO A 9 11.21 8.12 13.02
N LEU A 10 11.77 6.93 13.20
CA LEU A 10 11.58 6.14 14.41
C LEU A 10 12.19 6.83 15.64
N GLU A 11 13.41 7.33 15.54
CA GLU A 11 14.08 8.07 16.60
C GLU A 11 13.31 9.33 17.01
N ALA A 12 12.78 10.07 16.05
CA ALA A 12 11.94 11.24 16.31
C ALA A 12 10.64 10.89 17.06
N LEU A 13 10.02 9.74 16.75
CA LEU A 13 8.84 9.26 17.47
C LEU A 13 9.20 8.81 18.89
N LEU A 14 10.30 8.07 19.05
CA LEU A 14 10.76 7.56 20.35
C LEU A 14 11.21 8.70 21.28
N ALA A 15 11.79 9.75 20.74
CA ALA A 15 12.22 10.94 21.50
C ALA A 15 11.06 11.68 22.19
N ARG A 16 9.81 11.42 21.77
CA ARG A 16 8.61 12.03 22.38
C ARG A 16 8.28 11.45 23.76
N GLY A 17 8.71 10.22 24.03
CA GLY A 17 8.47 9.55 25.32
C GLY A 17 6.97 9.58 25.70
N ASP A 18 6.65 10.08 26.91
CA ASP A 18 5.26 10.16 27.41
C ASP A 18 4.38 11.18 26.64
N ARG A 19 4.98 12.01 25.79
CA ARG A 19 4.24 12.95 24.92
C ARG A 19 3.88 12.32 23.58
N LEU A 20 4.14 11.03 23.37
CA LEU A 20 3.72 10.34 22.17
C LEU A 20 2.19 10.27 22.13
N PRO A 21 1.52 10.74 21.07
CA PRO A 21 0.08 10.67 20.95
C PRO A 21 -0.43 9.23 21.03
N HIS A 22 -1.61 9.07 21.59
CA HIS A 22 -2.27 7.77 21.68
C HIS A 22 -2.71 7.22 20.32
N ALA A 23 -2.90 8.07 19.31
CA ALA A 23 -3.31 7.66 17.97
C ALA A 23 -2.40 8.30 16.90
N LEU A 24 -1.71 7.45 16.13
CA LEU A 24 -0.82 7.85 15.05
C LEU A 24 -1.32 7.26 13.72
N LEU A 25 -1.39 8.12 12.69
CA LEU A 25 -1.71 7.71 11.32
C LEU A 25 -0.47 7.81 10.44
N PHE A 26 0.16 6.66 10.16
CA PHE A 26 1.26 6.53 9.21
C PHE A 26 0.68 6.55 7.78
N ARG A 27 0.86 7.66 7.08
CA ARG A 27 0.32 7.86 5.74
C ARG A 27 1.41 8.12 4.71
N GLY A 28 1.15 7.75 3.47
CA GLY A 28 2.07 7.95 2.35
C GLY A 28 1.96 6.85 1.31
N ARG A 29 2.82 6.88 0.30
CA ARG A 29 2.83 5.90 -0.79
C ARG A 29 3.00 4.47 -0.27
N GLU A 30 2.41 3.52 -0.97
CA GLU A 30 2.65 2.10 -0.75
C GLU A 30 4.11 1.75 -1.06
N GLY A 31 4.65 0.71 -0.43
CA GLY A 31 5.99 0.20 -0.70
C GLY A 31 7.17 1.01 -0.13
N ILE A 32 6.93 2.05 0.70
CA ILE A 32 7.99 2.79 1.42
C ILE A 32 8.25 2.26 2.83
N GLY A 33 7.55 1.19 3.26
CA GLY A 33 7.78 0.52 4.54
C GLY A 33 7.04 1.08 5.75
N LYS A 34 5.93 1.84 5.56
CA LYS A 34 5.15 2.41 6.67
C LYS A 34 4.73 1.40 7.73
N LEU A 35 4.33 0.20 7.30
CA LEU A 35 3.95 -0.88 8.22
C LEU A 35 5.14 -1.27 9.10
N ALA A 36 6.31 -1.51 8.51
CA ALA A 36 7.51 -1.87 9.27
C ALA A 36 7.94 -0.77 10.25
N LEU A 37 7.75 0.52 9.89
CA LEU A 37 7.99 1.63 10.81
C LEU A 37 7.02 1.60 12.01
N ALA A 38 5.72 1.36 11.75
CA ALA A 38 4.72 1.23 12.80
C ALA A 38 4.98 0.01 13.70
N GLU A 39 5.38 -1.12 13.13
CA GLU A 39 5.79 -2.32 13.87
C GLU A 39 7.04 -2.08 14.71
N ALA A 40 8.05 -1.38 14.19
CA ALA A 40 9.24 -1.02 14.94
C ALA A 40 8.91 -0.13 16.14
N LEU A 41 7.99 0.83 15.97
CA LEU A 41 7.48 1.64 17.07
C LEU A 41 6.70 0.78 18.08
N ALA A 42 5.82 -0.12 17.62
CA ALA A 42 5.08 -1.04 18.48
C ALA A 42 6.02 -1.92 19.35
N ARG A 43 7.04 -2.51 18.71
CA ARG A 43 8.08 -3.29 19.40
C ARG A 43 8.83 -2.47 20.45
N ALA A 44 9.17 -1.22 20.13
CA ALA A 44 9.84 -0.34 21.05
C ALA A 44 8.95 0.06 22.24
N LEU A 45 7.65 0.33 22.02
CA LEU A 45 6.70 0.63 23.08
C LEU A 45 6.49 -0.54 24.06
N LEU A 46 6.47 -1.77 23.54
CA LEU A 46 6.23 -2.99 24.31
C LEU A 46 7.50 -3.59 24.93
N CYS A 47 8.69 -3.12 24.54
CA CYS A 47 9.95 -3.65 25.01
C CYS A 47 10.18 -3.32 26.51
N GLU A 48 10.33 -4.36 27.35
CA GLU A 48 10.53 -4.25 28.79
C GLU A 48 11.91 -3.72 29.21
N SER A 49 12.93 -3.94 28.38
CA SER A 49 14.32 -3.58 28.67
C SER A 49 14.76 -2.32 27.91
N ARG A 50 13.84 -1.59 27.30
CA ARG A 50 14.14 -0.39 26.53
C ARG A 50 14.47 0.78 27.46
N GLN A 51 15.61 1.43 27.22
CA GLN A 51 15.85 2.74 27.80
C GLN A 51 15.05 3.83 27.06
N PRO A 52 14.78 4.97 27.69
CA PRO A 52 14.15 6.09 27.01
C PRO A 52 14.87 6.44 25.70
N MET A 53 14.10 6.66 24.62
CA MET A 53 14.59 6.97 23.26
C MET A 53 15.30 5.82 22.51
N GLU A 54 15.44 4.64 23.09
CA GLU A 54 16.04 3.48 22.42
C GLU A 54 15.02 2.66 21.63
N ARG A 55 15.54 1.89 20.67
CA ARG A 55 14.77 0.87 19.94
C ARG A 55 14.50 -0.34 20.83
N ALA A 56 13.63 -1.24 20.37
CA ALA A 56 13.43 -2.52 21.03
C ALA A 56 14.75 -3.30 21.16
N CYS A 57 15.00 -3.91 22.33
CA CYS A 57 16.26 -4.62 22.60
C CYS A 57 16.40 -5.96 21.85
N GLY A 58 15.30 -6.51 21.28
CA GLY A 58 15.28 -7.76 20.50
C GLY A 58 15.49 -9.06 21.33
N ARG A 59 15.70 -8.99 22.65
CA ARG A 59 16.09 -10.14 23.47
C ARG A 59 15.26 -10.36 24.74
N CYS A 60 14.45 -9.39 25.17
CA CYS A 60 13.55 -9.58 26.31
C CYS A 60 12.33 -10.43 25.92
N VAL A 61 11.59 -10.91 26.92
CA VAL A 61 10.42 -11.76 26.71
C VAL A 61 9.37 -11.09 25.82
N ALA A 62 9.10 -9.79 26.04
CA ALA A 62 8.19 -9.02 25.20
C ALA A 62 8.63 -8.96 23.72
N CYS A 63 9.95 -8.76 23.48
CA CYS A 63 10.48 -8.78 22.11
C CYS A 63 10.33 -10.15 21.44
N MET A 64 10.56 -11.25 22.16
CA MET A 64 10.37 -12.61 21.65
C MET A 64 8.90 -12.88 21.32
N TRP A 65 7.96 -12.47 22.18
CA TRP A 65 6.53 -12.58 21.91
C TRP A 65 6.10 -11.75 20.70
N MET A 66 6.66 -10.55 20.53
CA MET A 66 6.40 -9.73 19.34
C MET A 66 6.88 -10.39 18.05
N GLU A 67 8.03 -11.08 18.10
CA GLU A 67 8.57 -11.82 16.96
C GLU A 67 7.71 -13.03 16.61
N GLN A 68 7.17 -13.71 17.62
CA GLN A 68 6.26 -14.86 17.46
C GLN A 68 4.81 -14.47 17.19
N GLY A 69 4.47 -13.16 17.16
CA GLY A 69 3.09 -12.69 16.97
C GLY A 69 2.16 -12.97 18.16
N SER A 70 2.68 -13.37 19.33
CA SER A 70 1.91 -13.85 20.49
C SER A 70 1.87 -12.87 21.67
N HIS A 71 2.33 -11.62 21.51
CA HIS A 71 2.40 -10.66 22.61
C HIS A 71 0.99 -10.34 23.19
N PRO A 72 0.76 -10.54 24.51
CA PRO A 72 -0.58 -10.40 25.11
C PRO A 72 -1.14 -8.97 25.03
N ASP A 73 -0.29 -7.93 25.06
CA ASP A 73 -0.67 -6.52 25.01
C ASP A 73 -0.54 -5.91 23.59
N PHE A 74 -0.42 -6.75 22.56
CA PHE A 74 -0.43 -6.35 21.15
C PHE A 74 -1.60 -6.96 20.41
N ARG A 75 -2.25 -6.18 19.55
CA ARG A 75 -3.24 -6.69 18.58
C ARG A 75 -3.02 -6.05 17.22
N ARG A 76 -3.15 -6.88 16.18
CA ARG A 76 -3.18 -6.44 14.78
C ARG A 76 -4.59 -6.56 14.25
N LEU A 77 -5.09 -5.50 13.62
CA LEU A 77 -6.31 -5.51 12.83
C LEU A 77 -5.94 -5.44 11.35
N GLU A 78 -6.36 -6.45 10.62
CA GLU A 78 -6.16 -6.52 9.18
C GLU A 78 -7.33 -7.27 8.52
N PRO A 79 -7.58 -7.08 7.21
CA PRO A 79 -8.53 -7.90 6.47
C PRO A 79 -8.16 -9.40 6.52
N ASP A 80 -9.15 -10.26 6.47
CA ASP A 80 -8.93 -11.73 6.53
C ASP A 80 -7.94 -12.24 5.48
N ILE A 81 -7.89 -11.58 4.30
CA ILE A 81 -6.97 -11.97 3.22
C ILE A 81 -5.49 -11.74 3.57
N LEU A 82 -5.18 -10.88 4.53
CA LEU A 82 -3.82 -10.58 4.98
C LEU A 82 -3.45 -11.31 6.28
N SER A 83 -4.41 -11.95 6.93
CA SER A 83 -4.19 -12.63 8.22
C SER A 83 -3.47 -13.96 8.01
N GLU A 84 -2.27 -14.10 8.60
CA GLU A 84 -1.50 -15.35 8.60
C GLU A 84 -2.08 -16.41 9.55
N SER A 85 -2.98 -16.02 10.46
CA SER A 85 -3.53 -16.89 11.52
C SER A 85 -4.76 -17.68 11.12
N ARG A 86 -5.03 -17.84 9.83
CA ARG A 86 -6.16 -18.63 9.37
C ARG A 86 -5.81 -20.13 9.39
N ASP A 87 -6.29 -20.85 10.40
CA ASP A 87 -6.31 -22.30 10.36
C ASP A 87 -7.20 -22.76 9.19
N PRO A 88 -6.69 -23.59 8.26
CA PRO A 88 -7.48 -24.11 7.13
C PRO A 88 -8.66 -24.99 7.56
N GLU A 89 -8.73 -25.39 8.84
CA GLU A 89 -9.70 -26.34 9.38
C GLU A 89 -11.03 -25.72 9.84
N GLU A 90 -11.15 -24.39 9.96
CA GLU A 90 -12.47 -23.79 10.15
C GLU A 90 -13.23 -23.78 8.81
N GLY A 91 -13.95 -24.86 8.55
CA GLY A 91 -14.78 -25.16 7.37
C GLY A 91 -15.91 -24.16 7.10
N THR A 92 -15.59 -22.90 6.96
CA THR A 92 -16.49 -21.91 6.40
C THR A 92 -16.10 -21.67 4.95
N ASP A 93 -16.98 -22.08 4.03
CA ASP A 93 -16.97 -21.80 2.56
C ASP A 93 -16.92 -20.29 2.21
N ARG A 94 -16.53 -19.43 3.15
CA ARG A 94 -16.56 -18.00 3.02
C ARG A 94 -15.22 -17.48 2.48
N LYS A 95 -15.27 -16.83 1.32
CA LYS A 95 -14.09 -16.13 0.76
C LYS A 95 -13.52 -15.13 1.78
N PRO A 96 -12.17 -15.04 1.92
CA PRO A 96 -11.53 -14.06 2.80
C PRO A 96 -12.01 -12.65 2.50
N SER A 97 -12.35 -11.89 3.54
CA SER A 97 -12.77 -10.50 3.39
C SER A 97 -11.59 -9.61 3.03
N LEU A 98 -11.82 -8.64 2.13
CA LEU A 98 -10.89 -7.54 1.83
C LEU A 98 -11.06 -6.35 2.80
N GLU A 99 -12.08 -6.40 3.67
CA GLU A 99 -12.41 -5.35 4.61
C GLU A 99 -12.20 -5.78 6.05
N ILE A 100 -11.81 -4.83 6.88
CA ILE A 100 -11.82 -4.95 8.34
C ILE A 100 -13.26 -4.70 8.82
N ARG A 101 -13.83 -5.70 9.50
CA ARG A 101 -15.23 -5.71 9.91
C ARG A 101 -15.42 -5.17 11.34
N ILE A 102 -16.66 -4.77 11.66
CA ILE A 102 -17.02 -4.22 12.97
C ILE A 102 -16.77 -5.21 14.12
N GLU A 103 -16.93 -6.51 13.88
CA GLU A 103 -16.68 -7.57 14.87
C GLU A 103 -15.24 -7.53 15.37
N GLN A 104 -14.27 -7.41 14.44
CA GLN A 104 -12.85 -7.31 14.76
C GLN A 104 -12.55 -6.06 15.62
N VAL A 105 -13.23 -4.91 15.37
CA VAL A 105 -13.07 -3.70 16.17
C VAL A 105 -13.71 -3.85 17.56
N ARG A 106 -14.84 -4.57 17.68
CA ARG A 106 -15.47 -4.86 18.98
C ARG A 106 -14.58 -5.74 19.85
N ASP A 107 -13.91 -6.73 19.27
CA ASP A 107 -12.95 -7.59 19.97
C ASP A 107 -11.78 -6.77 20.52
N ILE A 108 -11.32 -5.77 19.74
CA ILE A 108 -10.30 -4.81 20.22
C ILE A 108 -10.82 -3.99 21.38
N SER A 109 -12.09 -3.54 21.36
CA SER A 109 -12.67 -2.78 22.49
C SER A 109 -12.67 -3.62 23.77
N GLY A 110 -12.96 -4.91 23.71
CA GLY A 110 -12.81 -5.84 24.81
C GLY A 110 -11.36 -5.98 25.29
N PHE A 111 -10.43 -6.15 24.35
CA PHE A 111 -9.00 -6.25 24.64
C PHE A 111 -8.43 -5.01 25.34
N ILE A 112 -8.74 -3.79 24.89
CA ILE A 112 -8.20 -2.57 25.50
C ILE A 112 -8.80 -2.26 26.85
N ALA A 113 -10.03 -2.75 27.15
CA ALA A 113 -10.69 -2.59 28.43
C ALA A 113 -10.09 -3.48 29.54
N MET A 114 -9.42 -4.59 29.19
CA MET A 114 -8.73 -5.44 30.18
C MET A 114 -7.49 -4.76 30.74
N THR A 115 -7.05 -5.18 31.91
CA THR A 115 -5.75 -4.75 32.48
C THR A 115 -4.58 -5.28 31.62
N THR A 116 -3.46 -4.55 31.62
CA THR A 116 -2.25 -5.01 30.93
C THR A 116 -1.60 -6.17 31.66
N HIS A 117 -1.03 -7.13 30.92
CA HIS A 117 -0.39 -8.29 31.53
C HIS A 117 0.98 -7.97 32.19
N ARG A 118 1.65 -6.92 31.72
CA ARG A 118 3.03 -6.58 32.16
C ARG A 118 3.18 -5.13 32.64
N ASN A 119 2.09 -4.48 33.05
CA ASN A 119 2.07 -3.06 33.44
C ASN A 119 2.65 -2.10 32.38
N GLY A 120 2.83 -2.58 31.14
CA GLY A 120 3.25 -1.82 29.98
C GLY A 120 2.08 -1.14 29.24
N PRO A 121 2.35 -0.53 28.09
CA PRO A 121 1.29 -0.03 27.22
C PRO A 121 0.62 -1.17 26.45
N LYS A 122 -0.61 -0.89 25.96
CA LYS A 122 -1.27 -1.68 24.92
C LYS A 122 -1.06 -1.03 23.56
N VAL A 123 -0.85 -1.85 22.55
CA VAL A 123 -0.68 -1.36 21.17
C VAL A 123 -1.65 -2.08 20.23
N VAL A 124 -2.42 -1.30 19.49
CA VAL A 124 -3.30 -1.75 18.43
C VAL A 124 -2.75 -1.24 17.10
N LEU A 125 -2.37 -2.15 16.21
CA LEU A 125 -1.90 -1.85 14.86
C LEU A 125 -3.01 -2.16 13.86
N ILE A 126 -3.40 -1.18 13.04
CA ILE A 126 -4.46 -1.30 12.03
C ILE A 126 -3.86 -1.11 10.65
N HIS A 127 -3.91 -2.15 9.79
CA HIS A 127 -3.31 -2.12 8.45
C HIS A 127 -4.01 -3.03 7.44
N PRO A 128 -4.30 -2.53 6.24
CA PRO A 128 -4.36 -1.11 5.87
C PRO A 128 -5.61 -0.45 6.48
N ALA A 129 -5.45 0.74 7.04
CA ALA A 129 -6.54 1.40 7.76
C ALA A 129 -7.73 1.77 6.86
N GLU A 130 -7.49 2.05 5.57
CA GLU A 130 -8.53 2.29 4.57
C GLU A 130 -9.40 1.07 4.25
N SER A 131 -9.04 -0.11 4.74
CA SER A 131 -9.87 -1.33 4.64
C SER A 131 -10.94 -1.42 5.74
N LEU A 132 -10.96 -0.49 6.69
CA LEU A 132 -12.07 -0.39 7.65
C LEU A 132 -13.37 -0.10 6.89
N ASN A 133 -14.38 -0.97 7.02
CA ASN A 133 -15.70 -0.61 6.51
C ASN A 133 -16.31 0.51 7.37
N VAL A 134 -17.40 1.11 6.89
CA VAL A 134 -18.03 2.28 7.54
C VAL A 134 -18.41 1.99 9.00
N ASN A 135 -18.94 0.79 9.28
CA ASN A 135 -19.36 0.42 10.63
C ASN A 135 -18.16 0.20 11.56
N ALA A 136 -17.09 -0.46 11.07
CA ALA A 136 -15.85 -0.64 11.80
C ALA A 136 -15.16 0.71 12.09
N ALA A 137 -15.12 1.60 11.11
CA ALA A 137 -14.58 2.94 11.27
C ALA A 137 -15.32 3.73 12.35
N ASN A 138 -16.66 3.69 12.34
CA ASN A 138 -17.49 4.37 13.36
C ASN A 138 -17.31 3.74 14.75
N ALA A 139 -17.21 2.42 14.86
CA ALA A 139 -16.98 1.75 16.14
C ALA A 139 -15.62 2.12 16.75
N LEU A 140 -14.59 2.35 15.89
CA LEU A 140 -13.25 2.74 16.34
C LEU A 140 -13.20 4.15 16.92
N LEU A 141 -14.09 5.07 16.50
CA LEU A 141 -14.08 6.48 16.92
C LEU A 141 -14.11 6.64 18.43
N LYS A 142 -14.94 5.87 19.14
CA LYS A 142 -15.03 5.93 20.60
C LYS A 142 -13.68 5.65 21.27
N ASN A 143 -12.96 4.66 20.79
CA ASN A 143 -11.65 4.28 21.33
C ASN A 143 -10.55 5.31 20.98
N LEU A 144 -10.70 6.03 19.88
CA LEU A 144 -9.79 7.11 19.49
C LEU A 144 -10.07 8.43 20.23
N GLU A 145 -11.33 8.68 20.65
CA GLU A 145 -11.72 9.88 21.42
C GLU A 145 -11.34 9.76 22.89
N GLU A 146 -11.65 8.61 23.49
CA GLU A 146 -11.44 8.34 24.91
C GLU A 146 -10.61 7.05 25.08
N PRO A 147 -9.32 7.08 24.73
CA PRO A 147 -8.49 5.90 24.84
C PRO A 147 -8.26 5.51 26.30
N PRO A 148 -8.31 4.21 26.64
CA PRO A 148 -7.87 3.76 27.94
C PRO A 148 -6.41 4.16 28.21
N PRO A 149 -6.01 4.37 29.48
CA PRO A 149 -4.66 4.76 29.82
C PRO A 149 -3.61 3.84 29.19
N ARG A 150 -2.51 4.42 28.71
CA ARG A 150 -1.38 3.70 28.09
C ARG A 150 -1.77 2.83 26.87
N THR A 151 -2.79 3.22 26.13
CA THR A 151 -3.18 2.54 24.89
C THR A 151 -2.74 3.37 23.68
N HIS A 152 -2.05 2.72 22.72
CA HIS A 152 -1.62 3.36 21.47
C HIS A 152 -2.27 2.69 20.27
N PHE A 153 -2.83 3.51 19.39
CA PHE A 153 -3.38 3.10 18.10
C PHE A 153 -2.43 3.52 16.98
N LEU A 154 -1.92 2.56 16.22
CA LEU A 154 -1.02 2.78 15.09
C LEU A 154 -1.76 2.42 13.80
N LEU A 155 -2.27 3.42 13.09
CA LEU A 155 -2.99 3.23 11.83
C LEU A 155 -2.01 3.41 10.68
N VAL A 156 -2.00 2.46 9.75
CA VAL A 156 -1.16 2.53 8.54
C VAL A 156 -2.07 2.61 7.32
N ALA A 157 -1.94 3.68 6.53
CA ALA A 157 -2.76 3.90 5.34
C ALA A 157 -1.92 4.18 4.10
N HIS A 158 -2.28 3.55 2.98
CA HIS A 158 -1.71 3.80 1.66
C HIS A 158 -2.54 4.84 0.91
N ARG A 159 -3.87 4.74 1.04
CA ARG A 159 -4.87 5.64 0.46
C ARG A 159 -5.60 6.43 1.57
N TRP A 160 -4.82 7.12 2.40
CA TRP A 160 -5.30 7.83 3.59
C TRP A 160 -6.49 8.78 3.34
N HIS A 161 -6.64 9.30 2.11
CA HIS A 161 -7.77 10.14 1.72
C HIS A 161 -9.11 9.37 1.66
N GLN A 162 -9.08 8.03 1.59
CA GLN A 162 -10.27 7.17 1.65
C GLN A 162 -10.75 6.95 3.09
N LEU A 163 -9.89 7.20 4.09
CA LEU A 163 -10.30 7.17 5.49
C LEU A 163 -11.29 8.30 5.80
N PRO A 164 -12.33 8.03 6.61
CA PRO A 164 -13.23 9.05 7.10
C PRO A 164 -12.48 10.22 7.73
N ALA A 165 -12.97 11.46 7.48
CA ALA A 165 -12.38 12.66 8.07
C ALA A 165 -12.38 12.61 9.61
N THR A 166 -13.38 11.95 10.19
CA THR A 166 -13.54 11.74 11.63
C THR A 166 -12.41 10.91 12.25
N ILE A 167 -11.88 9.90 11.56
CA ILE A 167 -10.69 9.16 12.01
C ILE A 167 -9.44 10.02 11.84
N ARG A 168 -9.30 10.65 10.65
CA ARG A 168 -8.11 11.47 10.35
C ARG A 168 -7.90 12.65 11.30
N SER A 169 -8.98 13.24 11.80
CA SER A 169 -8.94 14.38 12.73
C SER A 169 -8.52 13.98 14.15
N ARG A 170 -8.62 12.70 14.51
CA ARG A 170 -8.29 12.17 15.84
C ARG A 170 -6.91 11.49 15.90
N CYS A 171 -6.24 11.38 14.77
CA CYS A 171 -4.90 10.79 14.67
C CYS A 171 -3.88 11.86 14.33
N GLU A 172 -2.76 11.89 15.04
CA GLU A 172 -1.61 12.67 14.58
C GLU A 172 -0.99 11.99 13.36
N GLN A 173 -0.76 12.79 12.31
CA GLN A 173 -0.27 12.26 11.04
C GLN A 173 1.24 12.14 11.04
N VAL A 174 1.72 10.93 10.83
CA VAL A 174 3.13 10.61 10.58
C VAL A 174 3.31 10.40 9.08
N VAL A 175 4.10 11.25 8.44
CA VAL A 175 4.39 11.18 7.00
C VAL A 175 5.87 10.86 6.82
N PRO A 176 6.25 9.56 6.81
CA PRO A 176 7.64 9.20 6.57
C PRO A 176 8.05 9.67 5.17
N ALA A 177 9.21 10.31 5.09
CA ALA A 177 9.77 10.64 3.80
C ALA A 177 10.05 9.35 3.01
N PRO A 178 9.74 9.30 1.70
CA PRO A 178 10.17 8.20 0.87
C PRO A 178 11.71 8.14 0.86
N PRO A 179 12.31 6.95 0.72
CA PRO A 179 13.76 6.85 0.59
C PRO A 179 14.25 7.65 -0.61
N THR A 180 15.45 8.19 -0.53
CA THR A 180 16.11 8.76 -1.71
C THR A 180 16.39 7.65 -2.72
N ILE A 181 16.49 7.99 -3.99
CA ILE A 181 16.81 7.01 -5.05
C ILE A 181 18.11 6.27 -4.73
N ALA A 182 19.11 6.96 -4.18
CA ALA A 182 20.38 6.35 -3.79
C ALA A 182 20.21 5.30 -2.68
N MET A 183 19.46 5.62 -1.62
CA MET A 183 19.17 4.68 -0.52
C MET A 183 18.36 3.48 -1.00
N ALA A 184 17.38 3.72 -1.87
CA ALA A 184 16.56 2.66 -2.45
C ALA A 184 17.39 1.70 -3.32
N ARG A 185 18.28 2.23 -4.18
CA ARG A 185 19.20 1.44 -5.01
C ARG A 185 20.16 0.62 -4.17
N GLU A 186 20.78 1.22 -3.16
CA GLU A 186 21.70 0.51 -2.25
C GLU A 186 20.99 -0.65 -1.55
N TRP A 187 19.76 -0.44 -1.09
CA TRP A 187 18.96 -1.49 -0.47
C TRP A 187 18.57 -2.57 -1.48
N LEU A 188 18.11 -2.20 -2.68
CA LEU A 188 17.71 -3.12 -3.73
C LEU A 188 18.88 -3.96 -4.27
N ALA A 189 20.09 -3.44 -4.28
CA ALA A 189 21.28 -4.19 -4.67
C ALA A 189 21.49 -5.49 -3.86
N ARG A 190 20.90 -5.55 -2.66
CA ARG A 190 20.94 -6.75 -1.79
C ARG A 190 19.79 -7.72 -2.05
N GLN A 191 18.81 -7.38 -2.91
CA GLN A 191 17.57 -8.14 -3.13
C GLN A 191 17.62 -9.07 -4.36
N LYS A 192 18.73 -9.16 -5.07
CA LYS A 192 18.90 -10.04 -6.25
C LYS A 192 17.88 -9.82 -7.38
N LEU A 193 17.45 -8.59 -7.60
CA LEU A 193 16.57 -8.23 -8.73
C LEU A 193 17.37 -8.23 -10.05
N LEU A 194 16.73 -8.68 -11.13
CA LEU A 194 17.34 -8.68 -12.48
C LEU A 194 17.63 -7.26 -12.98
N ASP A 195 16.68 -6.34 -12.80
CA ASP A 195 16.82 -4.93 -13.15
C ASP A 195 16.21 -4.07 -12.03
N ALA A 196 17.06 -3.71 -11.06
CA ALA A 196 16.65 -2.93 -9.90
C ALA A 196 16.24 -1.50 -10.26
N ASP A 197 16.84 -0.91 -11.29
CA ASP A 197 16.55 0.46 -11.70
C ASP A 197 15.20 0.54 -12.42
N LEU A 198 14.91 -0.37 -13.32
CA LEU A 198 13.60 -0.46 -13.96
C LEU A 198 12.51 -0.77 -12.94
N ALA A 199 12.75 -1.73 -12.04
CA ALA A 199 11.78 -2.08 -11.01
C ALA A 199 11.49 -0.91 -10.07
N LEU A 200 12.52 -0.16 -9.65
CA LEU A 200 12.36 1.03 -8.81
C LEU A 200 11.62 2.14 -9.54
N ALA A 201 11.94 2.41 -10.81
CA ALA A 201 11.23 3.37 -11.63
C ALA A 201 9.75 2.97 -11.77
N HIS A 202 9.49 1.73 -12.15
CA HIS A 202 8.13 1.19 -12.32
C HIS A 202 7.32 1.19 -11.01
N ALA A 203 7.99 1.05 -9.86
CA ALA A 203 7.41 1.22 -8.53
C ALA A 203 7.22 2.69 -8.10
N GLY A 204 7.59 3.66 -8.94
CA GLY A 204 7.53 5.08 -8.61
C GLY A 204 8.48 5.48 -7.47
N GLY A 205 9.61 4.82 -7.33
CA GLY A 205 10.60 5.06 -6.29
C GLY A 205 10.33 4.36 -4.95
N ALA A 206 9.39 3.39 -4.91
CA ALA A 206 9.02 2.64 -3.72
C ALA A 206 9.74 1.26 -3.71
N PRO A 207 10.81 1.07 -2.91
CA PRO A 207 11.68 -0.11 -3.04
C PRO A 207 10.99 -1.42 -2.66
N LEU A 208 10.07 -1.43 -1.68
CA LEU A 208 9.37 -2.65 -1.30
C LEU A 208 8.35 -3.09 -2.35
N LEU A 209 7.76 -2.13 -3.06
CA LEU A 209 6.89 -2.44 -4.19
C LEU A 209 7.71 -2.97 -5.38
N ALA A 210 8.94 -2.45 -5.59
CA ALA A 210 9.84 -2.95 -6.63
C ALA A 210 10.19 -4.43 -6.42
N VAL A 211 10.43 -4.86 -5.18
CA VAL A 211 10.69 -6.26 -4.84
C VAL A 211 9.45 -7.15 -4.99
N ALA A 212 8.26 -6.60 -4.84
CA ALA A 212 7.01 -7.35 -4.96
C ALA A 212 6.65 -7.69 -6.42
N PHE A 213 7.31 -7.10 -7.40
CA PHE A 213 7.11 -7.45 -8.80
C PHE A 213 7.88 -8.72 -9.15
N ASP A 214 7.19 -9.85 -9.20
CA ASP A 214 7.73 -11.15 -9.58
C ASP A 214 7.86 -11.30 -11.11
N GLU A 215 8.38 -12.46 -11.55
CA GLU A 215 8.55 -12.75 -12.97
C GLU A 215 7.22 -12.78 -13.73
N ASP A 216 6.14 -13.22 -13.08
CA ASP A 216 4.80 -13.27 -13.68
C ASP A 216 4.26 -11.85 -13.92
N TYR A 217 4.44 -10.96 -12.94
CA TYR A 217 4.11 -9.55 -13.10
C TYR A 217 4.83 -8.92 -14.30
N TRP A 218 6.14 -9.13 -14.44
CA TRP A 218 6.93 -8.56 -15.53
C TRP A 218 6.51 -9.13 -16.88
N ARG A 219 6.24 -10.43 -16.95
CA ARG A 219 5.72 -11.08 -18.17
C ARG A 219 4.37 -10.49 -18.59
N GLN A 220 3.43 -10.34 -17.66
CA GLN A 220 2.10 -9.80 -17.93
C GLN A 220 2.19 -8.31 -18.35
N ARG A 221 3.05 -7.53 -17.68
CA ARG A 221 3.34 -6.14 -18.08
C ARG A 221 3.88 -6.07 -19.50
N GLU A 222 4.81 -6.93 -19.84
CA GLU A 222 5.42 -6.96 -21.18
C GLU A 222 4.41 -7.30 -22.27
N VAL A 223 3.53 -8.28 -22.04
CA VAL A 223 2.43 -8.64 -22.95
C VAL A 223 1.53 -7.43 -23.18
N LEU A 224 1.12 -6.74 -22.13
CA LEU A 224 0.30 -5.55 -22.22
C LEU A 224 0.99 -4.43 -23.00
N LEU A 225 2.21 -4.06 -22.61
CA LEU A 225 2.92 -2.95 -23.24
C LEU A 225 3.22 -3.22 -24.71
N LYS A 226 3.61 -4.45 -25.08
CA LYS A 226 3.76 -4.86 -26.48
C LYS A 226 2.45 -4.73 -27.26
N ALA A 227 1.33 -5.13 -26.66
CA ALA A 227 0.01 -5.04 -27.31
C ALA A 227 -0.41 -3.58 -27.59
N ILE A 228 -0.31 -2.69 -26.58
CA ILE A 228 -0.76 -1.31 -26.68
C ILE A 228 0.18 -0.40 -27.53
N THR A 229 1.40 -0.86 -27.78
CA THR A 229 2.39 -0.12 -28.58
C THR A 229 2.49 -0.57 -30.05
N GLN A 230 1.66 -1.53 -30.45
CA GLN A 230 1.63 -1.97 -31.86
C GLN A 230 1.18 -0.85 -32.80
N PRO A 231 1.77 -0.74 -33.99
CA PRO A 231 1.36 0.25 -34.99
C PRO A 231 -0.11 0.13 -35.41
N ARG A 232 -0.64 -1.10 -35.39
CA ARG A 232 -2.08 -1.39 -35.59
C ARG A 232 -2.63 -2.01 -34.33
N PHE A 233 -2.96 -1.16 -33.37
CA PHE A 233 -3.55 -1.59 -32.12
C PHE A 233 -4.95 -2.20 -32.33
N ASP A 234 -5.13 -3.44 -31.90
CA ASP A 234 -6.39 -4.15 -31.88
C ASP A 234 -6.79 -4.40 -30.41
N ALA A 235 -7.85 -3.70 -29.97
CA ALA A 235 -8.31 -3.78 -28.59
C ALA A 235 -8.86 -5.17 -28.22
N LEU A 236 -9.58 -5.83 -29.14
CA LEU A 236 -10.21 -7.13 -28.86
C LEU A 236 -9.16 -8.26 -28.83
N ALA A 237 -8.24 -8.27 -29.79
CA ALA A 237 -7.14 -9.22 -29.78
C ALA A 237 -6.23 -9.03 -28.55
N SER A 238 -5.99 -7.79 -28.14
CA SER A 238 -5.23 -7.47 -26.93
C SER A 238 -5.95 -7.91 -25.65
N ALA A 239 -7.29 -7.74 -25.58
CA ALA A 239 -8.09 -8.20 -24.44
C ALA A 239 -8.07 -9.73 -24.31
N GLU A 240 -8.17 -10.46 -25.43
CA GLU A 240 -8.10 -11.92 -25.44
C GLU A 240 -6.71 -12.42 -25.00
N ALA A 241 -5.63 -11.77 -25.41
CA ALA A 241 -4.26 -12.10 -24.97
C ALA A 241 -4.05 -11.91 -23.44
N MET A 242 -4.87 -11.08 -22.82
CA MET A 242 -4.80 -10.76 -21.37
C MET A 242 -5.94 -11.35 -20.54
N ARG A 243 -6.73 -12.27 -21.09
CA ARG A 243 -7.92 -12.84 -20.42
C ARG A 243 -7.63 -13.46 -19.04
N ASP A 244 -6.41 -14.01 -18.87
CA ASP A 244 -5.95 -14.65 -17.64
C ASP A 244 -5.19 -13.68 -16.70
N THR A 245 -5.07 -12.41 -17.12
CA THR A 245 -4.39 -11.37 -16.34
C THR A 245 -5.37 -10.71 -15.36
N ALA A 246 -4.92 -10.48 -14.13
CA ALA A 246 -5.72 -9.76 -13.14
C ALA A 246 -6.07 -8.34 -13.64
N PRO A 247 -7.35 -7.94 -13.70
CA PRO A 247 -7.76 -6.61 -14.16
C PRO A 247 -7.07 -5.46 -13.41
N ALA A 248 -6.79 -5.64 -12.13
CA ALA A 248 -6.07 -4.66 -11.30
C ALA A 248 -4.65 -4.37 -11.83
N LEU A 249 -3.94 -5.39 -12.32
CA LEU A 249 -2.63 -5.23 -12.93
C LEU A 249 -2.72 -4.42 -14.23
N VAL A 250 -3.67 -4.77 -15.10
CA VAL A 250 -3.85 -4.08 -16.39
C VAL A 250 -4.17 -2.60 -16.15
N VAL A 251 -5.11 -2.29 -15.25
CA VAL A 251 -5.45 -0.90 -14.88
C VAL A 251 -4.23 -0.17 -14.31
N SER A 252 -3.47 -0.80 -13.41
CA SER A 252 -2.26 -0.19 -12.82
C SER A 252 -1.19 0.10 -13.87
N CYS A 253 -0.93 -0.83 -14.78
CA CYS A 253 0.05 -0.63 -15.87
C CYS A 253 -0.40 0.47 -16.84
N LEU A 254 -1.69 0.52 -17.22
CA LEU A 254 -2.23 1.58 -18.06
C LEU A 254 -2.20 2.96 -17.37
N GLN A 255 -2.41 3.01 -16.05
CA GLN A 255 -2.25 4.26 -15.28
C GLN A 255 -0.81 4.78 -15.31
N LYS A 256 0.16 3.90 -15.12
CA LYS A 256 1.59 4.25 -15.20
C LYS A 256 1.95 4.70 -16.62
N TRP A 257 1.45 4.00 -17.63
CA TRP A 257 1.59 4.37 -19.04
C TRP A 257 1.01 5.76 -19.32
N ALA A 258 -0.24 5.99 -18.98
CA ALA A 258 -0.91 7.28 -19.19
C ALA A 258 -0.25 8.41 -18.39
N SER A 259 0.25 8.12 -17.17
CA SER A 259 1.03 9.08 -16.38
C SER A 259 2.32 9.47 -17.06
N ASP A 260 3.02 8.52 -17.70
CA ASP A 260 4.23 8.80 -18.45
C ASP A 260 3.96 9.60 -19.72
N LEU A 261 2.85 9.33 -20.44
CA LEU A 261 2.44 10.14 -21.59
C LEU A 261 2.20 11.61 -21.19
N VAL A 262 1.46 11.83 -20.08
CA VAL A 262 1.20 13.19 -19.56
C VAL A 262 2.49 13.84 -19.09
N ARG A 263 3.31 13.13 -18.31
CA ARG A 263 4.59 13.63 -17.79
C ARG A 263 5.52 14.01 -18.92
N HIS A 264 5.70 13.12 -19.91
CA HIS A 264 6.56 13.39 -21.06
C HIS A 264 6.09 14.63 -21.86
N LYS A 265 4.77 14.75 -22.08
CA LYS A 265 4.20 15.91 -22.78
C LYS A 265 4.52 17.25 -22.10
N VAL A 266 4.62 17.24 -20.75
CA VAL A 266 4.83 18.49 -19.96
C VAL A 266 6.31 18.73 -19.65
N THR A 267 7.08 17.66 -19.36
CA THR A 267 8.44 17.78 -18.83
C THR A 267 9.54 17.21 -19.76
N GLY A 268 9.15 16.43 -20.78
CA GLY A 268 10.09 15.65 -21.59
C GLY A 268 10.64 14.39 -20.91
N GLU A 269 10.21 14.09 -19.69
CA GLU A 269 10.72 12.96 -18.90
C GLU A 269 9.73 11.79 -18.83
N VAL A 270 10.25 10.57 -18.71
CA VAL A 270 9.50 9.33 -18.42
C VAL A 270 9.80 8.87 -17.00
N GLY A 271 8.79 8.40 -16.29
CA GLY A 271 8.93 8.02 -14.89
C GLY A 271 8.83 6.52 -14.62
N TYR A 272 7.74 5.89 -15.04
CA TYR A 272 7.41 4.50 -14.69
C TYR A 272 7.93 3.47 -15.71
N ASN A 273 8.04 3.84 -16.98
CA ASN A 273 8.39 2.94 -18.06
C ASN A 273 9.57 3.48 -18.88
N PRO A 274 10.77 3.63 -18.27
CA PRO A 274 11.95 4.16 -18.97
C PRO A 274 12.41 3.26 -20.13
N ASP A 275 12.10 1.97 -20.08
CA ASP A 275 12.34 0.97 -21.13
C ASP A 275 11.48 1.20 -22.40
N TYR A 276 10.42 2.01 -22.32
CA TYR A 276 9.56 2.41 -23.44
C TYR A 276 9.63 3.92 -23.74
N ALA A 277 10.68 4.61 -23.30
CA ALA A 277 10.78 6.08 -23.39
C ALA A 277 10.58 6.63 -24.82
N GLU A 278 11.17 6.00 -25.84
CA GLU A 278 11.04 6.43 -27.22
C GLU A 278 9.59 6.28 -27.74
N VAL A 279 8.93 5.17 -27.41
CA VAL A 279 7.54 4.92 -27.82
C VAL A 279 6.58 5.88 -27.11
N ILE A 280 6.83 6.17 -25.83
CA ILE A 280 6.08 7.15 -25.04
C ILE A 280 6.23 8.53 -25.66
N ALA A 281 7.45 8.94 -26.02
CA ALA A 281 7.72 10.22 -26.66
C ALA A 281 6.95 10.36 -27.99
N ALA A 282 7.04 9.33 -28.85
CA ALA A 282 6.34 9.32 -30.15
C ALA A 282 4.81 9.35 -29.98
N THR A 283 4.28 8.61 -28.99
CA THR A 283 2.84 8.57 -28.71
C THR A 283 2.36 9.90 -28.12
N ALA A 284 3.07 10.46 -27.13
CA ALA A 284 2.74 11.72 -26.50
C ALA A 284 2.79 12.91 -27.47
N ALA A 285 3.70 12.87 -28.47
CA ALA A 285 3.75 13.90 -29.50
C ALA A 285 2.44 14.01 -30.30
N ARG A 286 1.79 12.90 -30.57
CA ARG A 286 0.56 12.79 -31.37
C ARG A 286 -0.71 13.08 -30.60
N LEU A 287 -0.71 12.95 -29.28
CA LEU A 287 -1.90 13.09 -28.43
C LEU A 287 -2.02 14.51 -27.83
N GLY A 288 -3.26 14.96 -27.65
CA GLY A 288 -3.56 16.17 -26.92
C GLY A 288 -3.40 15.97 -25.40
N LEU A 289 -2.92 16.99 -24.68
CA LEU A 289 -2.72 16.91 -23.23
C LEU A 289 -4.05 16.69 -22.48
N VAL A 290 -5.12 17.35 -22.93
CA VAL A 290 -6.44 17.28 -22.28
C VAL A 290 -7.00 15.86 -22.36
N GLU A 291 -6.87 15.21 -23.51
CA GLU A 291 -7.34 13.85 -23.77
C GLU A 291 -6.56 12.85 -22.88
N MET A 292 -5.23 12.99 -22.83
CA MET A 292 -4.40 12.15 -21.96
C MET A 292 -4.75 12.30 -20.48
N VAL A 293 -4.95 13.53 -20.00
CA VAL A 293 -5.33 13.80 -18.59
C VAL A 293 -6.76 13.26 -18.32
N ARG A 294 -7.70 13.38 -19.26
CA ARG A 294 -9.05 12.81 -19.11
C ARG A 294 -8.99 11.28 -19.02
N TYR A 295 -8.21 10.65 -19.87
CA TYR A 295 -8.01 9.20 -19.83
C TYR A 295 -7.36 8.74 -18.52
N LEU A 296 -6.30 9.40 -18.06
CA LEU A 296 -5.65 9.10 -16.78
C LEU A 296 -6.64 9.22 -15.60
N ARG A 297 -7.45 10.28 -15.57
CA ARG A 297 -8.49 10.44 -14.52
C ARG A 297 -9.54 9.35 -14.57
N HIS A 298 -9.94 8.93 -15.76
CA HIS A 298 -10.86 7.79 -15.93
C HIS A 298 -10.26 6.51 -15.36
N LEU A 299 -9.02 6.17 -15.70
CA LEU A 299 -8.31 5.00 -15.16
C LEU A 299 -8.20 5.03 -13.61
N VAL A 300 -7.98 6.21 -13.01
CA VAL A 300 -7.98 6.35 -11.54
C VAL A 300 -9.36 6.00 -10.95
N GLY A 301 -10.45 6.35 -11.63
CA GLY A 301 -11.80 5.97 -11.22
C GLY A 301 -12.04 4.45 -11.23
N LEU A 302 -11.47 3.75 -12.20
CA LEU A 302 -11.64 2.30 -12.38
C LEU A 302 -10.98 1.47 -11.25
N GLN A 303 -9.98 1.99 -10.56
CA GLN A 303 -9.36 1.28 -9.42
C GLN A 303 -10.35 0.86 -8.33
N ARG A 304 -11.44 1.61 -8.16
CA ARG A 304 -12.48 1.27 -7.18
C ARG A 304 -13.35 0.13 -7.66
N ILE A 305 -13.58 0.06 -8.97
CA ILE A 305 -14.48 -0.90 -9.62
C ILE A 305 -13.80 -2.27 -9.68
N VAL A 306 -12.49 -2.31 -9.93
CA VAL A 306 -11.71 -3.56 -10.08
C VAL A 306 -11.73 -4.44 -8.81
N ALA A 307 -12.01 -3.87 -7.65
CA ALA A 307 -12.14 -4.63 -6.39
C ALA A 307 -13.47 -5.42 -6.29
N HIS A 308 -14.45 -5.16 -7.16
CA HIS A 308 -15.74 -5.84 -7.17
C HIS A 308 -15.75 -7.03 -8.15
N PRO A 309 -16.66 -8.01 -7.98
CA PRO A 309 -16.82 -9.09 -8.94
C PRO A 309 -17.20 -8.53 -10.32
N LEU A 310 -16.34 -8.76 -11.32
CA LEU A 310 -16.48 -8.27 -12.69
C LEU A 310 -16.47 -9.44 -13.67
N ASN A 311 -17.14 -9.26 -14.81
CA ASN A 311 -16.82 -10.06 -15.98
C ASN A 311 -15.48 -9.57 -16.56
N VAL A 312 -14.41 -10.30 -16.25
CA VAL A 312 -13.02 -9.92 -16.58
C VAL A 312 -12.87 -9.61 -18.07
N ARG A 313 -13.42 -10.46 -18.95
CA ARG A 313 -13.33 -10.32 -20.41
C ARG A 313 -13.95 -9.00 -20.88
N LEU A 314 -15.19 -8.75 -20.53
CA LEU A 314 -15.90 -7.53 -20.93
C LEU A 314 -15.23 -6.28 -20.38
N PHE A 315 -14.70 -6.35 -19.15
CA PHE A 315 -13.98 -5.25 -18.55
C PHE A 315 -12.70 -4.92 -19.31
N LEU A 316 -11.89 -5.94 -19.66
CA LEU A 316 -10.66 -5.74 -20.43
C LEU A 316 -10.94 -5.25 -21.85
N GLU A 317 -11.96 -5.79 -22.53
CA GLU A 317 -12.40 -5.33 -23.85
C GLU A 317 -12.77 -3.83 -23.81
N GLN A 318 -13.61 -3.42 -22.85
CA GLN A 318 -13.99 -2.01 -22.67
C GLN A 318 -12.77 -1.13 -22.41
N LEU A 319 -11.91 -1.52 -21.44
CA LEU A 319 -10.72 -0.76 -21.04
C LEU A 319 -9.78 -0.50 -22.22
N LEU A 320 -9.56 -1.51 -23.07
CA LEU A 320 -8.67 -1.40 -24.22
C LEU A 320 -9.33 -0.70 -25.41
N LEU A 321 -10.65 -0.80 -25.59
CA LEU A 321 -11.41 0.02 -26.56
C LEU A 321 -11.30 1.51 -26.23
N GLU A 322 -11.35 1.88 -24.95
CA GLU A 322 -11.17 3.26 -24.48
C GLU A 322 -9.74 3.77 -24.76
N TYR A 323 -8.71 2.94 -24.56
CA TYR A 323 -7.35 3.28 -24.98
C TYR A 323 -7.26 3.46 -26.52
N GLY A 324 -7.88 2.58 -27.29
CA GLY A 324 -7.97 2.72 -28.75
C GLY A 324 -8.69 3.99 -29.18
N ALA A 325 -9.71 4.43 -28.43
CA ALA A 325 -10.38 5.71 -28.68
C ALA A 325 -9.43 6.90 -28.42
N LEU A 326 -8.63 6.85 -27.33
CA LEU A 326 -7.61 7.86 -27.10
C LEU A 326 -6.64 7.99 -28.29
N LEU A 327 -6.16 6.85 -28.82
CA LEU A 327 -5.22 6.86 -29.95
C LEU A 327 -5.84 7.43 -31.25
N ARG A 328 -7.17 7.29 -31.47
CA ARG A 328 -7.86 7.84 -32.65
C ARG A 328 -8.05 9.37 -32.60
N HIS A 329 -8.08 9.96 -31.42
CA HIS A 329 -8.14 11.43 -31.25
C HIS A 329 -6.79 12.12 -31.49
N ALA A 330 -5.81 11.39 -32.01
CA ALA A 330 -4.46 11.84 -32.36
C ALA A 330 -4.37 12.40 -33.79
N GLY A 331 -5.46 13.01 -34.31
CA GLY A 331 -5.55 13.61 -35.64
C GLY A 331 -5.83 15.09 -35.57
#